data_fd516acdfc5772720c17bba3ecd9a01d
#
_entry.id   fd516acdfc5772720c17bba3ecd9a01d
#
_cell.length_a   1.000
_cell.length_b   1.000
_cell.length_c   1.000
_cell.angle_alpha   90.00
_cell.angle_beta   90.00
_cell.angle_gamma   90.00
#
_symmetry.space_group_name_H-M   'P 1'
#
loop_
_entity.id
_entity.type
_entity.pdbx_description
1 polymer ?
#
loop_
_entity_poly.entity_id
_entity_poly.type
_entity_poly.pdbx_seq_one_letter_code
_entity_poly.pdbx_strand_id
1 'polypeptide(L)'
;INKREGLLSVSTDRIKERTAYRILSDYLKECDPRNKIFVLHRLDRDTSGIMMFAKNQKVKEQLQSNWSEAITQRTYVAVIEGRPEKDTDLIVSNLVENKHMQVYVTQDGDGKEAITRYRLLQTNNRYSLVELDLETGRKNQIRAQMQSIGHPIAGDSKYGAETNPAGRLMLHARRLCFIHPVTGEEMRFETRIPEKFTSTAK
;
A
#
# COMPACT_ATOMS: atom_id res chain seq x y z
N ILE A 1 11.93 3.43 -4.33
CA ILE A 1 11.93 2.23 -5.18
C ILE A 1 10.52 1.87 -5.62
N ASN A 2 10.41 1.16 -6.75
CA ASN A 2 9.16 0.51 -7.17
C ASN A 2 9.27 -0.99 -6.82
N LYS A 3 8.64 -1.39 -5.70
CA LYS A 3 8.68 -2.75 -5.20
C LYS A 3 7.82 -3.67 -6.08
N ARG A 4 8.33 -4.85 -6.45
CA ARG A 4 7.54 -5.89 -7.13
C ARG A 4 6.61 -6.60 -6.13
N GLU A 5 5.52 -7.17 -6.64
CA GLU A 5 4.68 -8.13 -5.91
C GLU A 5 5.50 -9.37 -5.51
N GLY A 6 5.05 -10.08 -4.50
CA GLY A 6 5.72 -11.27 -3.96
C GLY A 6 7.00 -10.99 -3.16
N LEU A 7 7.56 -9.77 -3.24
CA LEU A 7 8.76 -9.38 -2.53
C LEU A 7 8.42 -8.80 -1.15
N LEU A 8 9.00 -9.35 -0.10
CA LEU A 8 8.89 -8.78 1.25
C LEU A 8 9.58 -7.42 1.34
N SER A 9 8.99 -6.49 2.06
CA SER A 9 9.59 -5.18 2.35
C SER A 9 10.83 -5.30 3.23
N VAL A 10 10.71 -6.07 4.32
CA VAL A 10 11.78 -6.35 5.29
C VAL A 10 11.69 -7.81 5.72
N SER A 11 12.82 -8.38 6.18
CA SER A 11 12.84 -9.73 6.76
C SER A 11 12.08 -9.77 8.09
N THR A 12 11.63 -10.96 8.45
CA THR A 12 11.19 -11.32 9.80
C THR A 12 12.18 -12.32 10.38
N ASP A 13 12.17 -12.53 11.69
CA ASP A 13 13.08 -13.49 12.35
C ASP A 13 12.99 -14.90 11.77
N ARG A 14 11.84 -15.26 11.19
CA ARG A 14 11.56 -16.57 10.61
C ARG A 14 11.85 -16.69 9.12
N ILE A 15 11.97 -15.56 8.39
CA ILE A 15 12.10 -15.56 6.94
C ILE A 15 13.39 -14.86 6.57
N LYS A 16 14.39 -15.62 6.12
CA LYS A 16 15.69 -15.13 5.64
C LYS A 16 15.72 -14.86 4.13
N GLU A 17 14.55 -14.71 3.52
CA GLU A 17 14.43 -14.45 2.08
C GLU A 17 15.02 -13.08 1.71
N ARG A 18 15.35 -12.92 0.43
CA ARG A 18 15.78 -11.64 -0.15
C ARG A 18 14.62 -10.64 -0.10
N THR A 19 14.81 -9.51 0.56
CA THR A 19 13.79 -8.47 0.75
C THR A 19 14.13 -7.21 -0.02
N ALA A 20 13.15 -6.31 -0.21
CA ALA A 20 13.40 -5.00 -0.83
C ALA A 20 14.49 -4.22 -0.08
N TYR A 21 14.45 -4.25 1.26
CA TYR A 21 15.49 -3.65 2.09
C TYR A 21 16.88 -4.24 1.78
N ARG A 22 17.00 -5.56 1.71
CA ARG A 22 18.29 -6.23 1.48
C ARG A 22 18.83 -5.91 0.10
N ILE A 23 17.99 -6.01 -0.95
CA ILE A 23 18.39 -5.70 -2.33
C ILE A 23 18.91 -4.26 -2.43
N LEU A 24 18.16 -3.30 -1.87
CA LEU A 24 18.56 -1.89 -1.94
C LEU A 24 19.81 -1.60 -1.10
N SER A 25 19.93 -2.24 0.07
CA SER A 25 21.10 -2.11 0.93
C SER A 25 22.37 -2.62 0.23
N ASP A 26 22.28 -3.79 -0.41
CA ASP A 26 23.42 -4.37 -1.13
C ASP A 26 23.81 -3.49 -2.33
N TYR A 27 22.84 -3.05 -3.13
CA TYR A 27 23.08 -2.11 -4.24
C TYR A 27 23.79 -0.81 -3.82
N LEU A 28 23.37 -0.20 -2.71
CA LEU A 28 24.01 1.03 -2.24
C LEU A 28 25.41 0.81 -1.66
N LYS A 29 25.66 -0.36 -1.08
CA LYS A 29 27.00 -0.73 -0.58
C LYS A 29 27.98 -1.05 -1.69
N GLU A 30 27.52 -1.47 -2.86
CA GLU A 30 28.37 -1.58 -4.06
C GLU A 30 28.91 -0.21 -4.49
N CYS A 31 28.12 0.87 -4.29
CA CYS A 31 28.58 2.23 -4.57
C CYS A 31 29.54 2.78 -3.50
N ASP A 32 29.23 2.57 -2.22
CA ASP A 32 30.07 2.89 -1.06
C ASP A 32 29.69 1.95 0.10
N PRO A 33 30.64 1.14 0.62
CA PRO A 33 30.39 0.20 1.73
C PRO A 33 29.83 0.84 3.01
N ARG A 34 30.02 2.16 3.18
CA ARG A 34 29.50 2.92 4.33
C ARG A 34 28.02 3.29 4.20
N ASN A 35 27.45 3.18 3.00
CA ASN A 35 26.05 3.50 2.78
C ASN A 35 25.11 2.62 3.63
N LYS A 36 24.15 3.29 4.25
CA LYS A 36 23.08 2.67 5.04
C LYS A 36 21.73 3.16 4.55
N ILE A 37 20.72 2.31 4.73
CA ILE A 37 19.31 2.69 4.51
C ILE A 37 18.48 2.36 5.73
N PHE A 38 17.40 3.10 5.90
CA PHE A 38 16.49 3.00 7.03
C PHE A 38 15.06 2.89 6.52
N VAL A 39 14.32 1.94 7.06
CA VAL A 39 12.93 1.70 6.69
C VAL A 39 12.06 2.82 7.28
N LEU A 40 11.26 3.44 6.43
CA LEU A 40 10.29 4.47 6.81
C LEU A 40 8.88 3.89 6.94
N HIS A 41 8.47 3.11 5.97
CA HIS A 41 7.18 2.42 5.94
C HIS A 41 7.31 1.07 5.23
N ARG A 42 6.20 0.33 5.15
CA ARG A 42 6.17 -1.00 4.55
C ARG A 42 4.99 -1.12 3.59
N LEU A 43 5.17 -1.94 2.55
CA LEU A 43 4.10 -2.52 1.77
C LEU A 43 3.97 -4.01 2.13
N ASP A 44 2.78 -4.56 1.99
CA ASP A 44 2.57 -6.00 2.11
C ASP A 44 3.39 -6.76 1.06
N ARG A 45 3.63 -8.06 1.27
CA ARG A 45 4.40 -8.90 0.35
C ARG A 45 3.89 -8.77 -1.08
N ASP A 46 2.58 -8.93 -1.27
CA ASP A 46 1.95 -9.01 -2.58
C ASP A 46 1.48 -7.65 -3.13
N THR A 47 1.58 -6.58 -2.34
CA THR A 47 1.37 -5.22 -2.82
C THR A 47 2.62 -4.74 -3.54
N SER A 48 2.47 -4.28 -4.79
CA SER A 48 3.55 -3.65 -5.56
C SER A 48 3.51 -2.12 -5.44
N GLY A 49 4.55 -1.44 -5.93
CA GLY A 49 4.57 0.01 -6.06
C GLY A 49 5.59 0.73 -5.19
N ILE A 50 5.35 2.02 -4.99
CA ILE A 50 6.33 2.94 -4.40
C ILE A 50 6.54 2.63 -2.92
N MET A 51 7.81 2.44 -2.58
CA MET A 51 8.28 2.31 -1.21
C MET A 51 9.50 3.20 -0.99
N MET A 52 9.56 3.90 0.14
CA MET A 52 10.58 4.88 0.47
C MET A 52 11.48 4.40 1.61
N PHE A 53 12.76 4.73 1.50
CA PHE A 53 13.77 4.52 2.53
C PHE A 53 14.54 5.81 2.77
N ALA A 54 14.96 6.04 3.99
CA ALA A 54 15.88 7.13 4.29
C ALA A 54 17.35 6.65 4.13
N LYS A 55 18.24 7.55 3.70
CA LYS A 55 19.68 7.26 3.56
C LYS A 55 20.48 7.57 4.85
N ASN A 56 19.87 8.24 5.82
CA ASN A 56 20.48 8.45 7.14
C ASN A 56 19.42 8.41 8.26
N GLN A 57 19.88 8.19 9.47
CA GLN A 57 19.06 8.00 10.66
C GLN A 57 18.28 9.26 11.03
N LYS A 58 18.91 10.44 10.95
CA LYS A 58 18.26 11.71 11.31
C LYS A 58 17.05 12.01 10.43
N VAL A 59 17.19 11.80 9.11
CA VAL A 59 16.07 11.94 8.16
C VAL A 59 14.95 10.93 8.46
N LYS A 60 15.31 9.68 8.81
CA LYS A 60 14.32 8.69 9.23
C LYS A 60 13.52 9.18 10.44
N GLU A 61 14.21 9.64 11.48
CA GLU A 61 13.57 10.09 12.73
C GLU A 61 12.68 11.31 12.50
N GLN A 62 13.14 12.28 11.72
CA GLN A 62 12.36 13.46 11.33
C GLN A 62 11.08 13.10 10.58
N LEU A 63 11.16 12.19 9.59
CA LEU A 63 9.98 11.77 8.84
C LEU A 63 9.03 10.91 9.66
N GLN A 64 9.55 10.07 10.56
CA GLN A 64 8.70 9.21 11.38
C GLN A 64 8.01 9.94 12.53
N SER A 65 8.66 10.94 13.14
CA SER A 65 8.05 11.76 14.21
C SER A 65 6.89 12.61 13.71
N ASN A 66 6.96 13.07 12.46
CA ASN A 66 5.94 13.95 11.85
C ASN A 66 5.30 13.29 10.61
N TRP A 67 5.12 11.96 10.64
CA TRP A 67 4.69 11.20 9.46
C TRP A 67 3.40 11.72 8.83
N SER A 68 2.38 12.03 9.63
CA SER A 68 1.08 12.52 9.16
C SER A 68 1.14 13.89 8.50
N GLU A 69 2.07 14.74 8.93
CA GLU A 69 2.27 16.08 8.37
C GLU A 69 3.24 16.04 7.17
N ALA A 70 4.28 15.21 7.27
CA ALA A 70 5.30 15.10 6.25
C ALA A 70 4.79 14.39 4.99
N ILE A 71 3.94 13.37 5.14
CA ILE A 71 3.39 12.62 4.01
C ILE A 71 2.08 13.25 3.56
N THR A 72 2.13 14.01 2.48
CA THR A 72 1.00 14.80 1.97
C THR A 72 0.02 13.96 1.13
N GLN A 73 0.49 12.87 0.49
CA GLN A 73 -0.39 12.00 -0.29
C GLN A 73 0.15 10.57 -0.38
N ARG A 74 -0.76 9.60 -0.26
CA ARG A 74 -0.51 8.17 -0.50
C ARG A 74 -1.65 7.59 -1.32
N THR A 75 -1.41 7.49 -2.64
CA THR A 75 -2.42 6.99 -3.57
C THR A 75 -2.08 5.58 -4.02
N TYR A 76 -3.07 4.72 -3.96
CA TYR A 76 -3.03 3.36 -4.46
C TYR A 76 -3.99 3.22 -5.65
N VAL A 77 -3.80 2.19 -6.45
CA VAL A 77 -4.79 1.70 -7.40
C VAL A 77 -5.04 0.23 -7.13
N ALA A 78 -6.30 -0.16 -7.25
CA ALA A 78 -6.71 -1.55 -7.11
C ALA A 78 -7.75 -1.92 -8.16
N VAL A 79 -7.78 -3.19 -8.53
CA VAL A 79 -8.91 -3.77 -9.24
C VAL A 79 -9.74 -4.54 -8.21
N ILE A 80 -11.00 -4.15 -8.07
CA ILE A 80 -11.96 -4.77 -7.15
C ILE A 80 -12.99 -5.58 -7.90
N GLU A 81 -13.61 -6.55 -7.23
CA GLU A 81 -14.70 -7.34 -7.78
C GLU A 81 -16.02 -6.55 -7.74
N GLY A 82 -16.74 -6.58 -8.84
CA GLY A 82 -17.99 -5.85 -9.01
C GLY A 82 -17.81 -4.34 -9.21
N ARG A 83 -18.91 -3.62 -9.10
CA ARG A 83 -18.97 -2.16 -9.19
C ARG A 83 -19.49 -1.58 -7.89
N PRO A 84 -18.77 -0.63 -7.24
CA PRO A 84 -19.26 0.04 -6.06
C PRO A 84 -20.50 0.90 -6.40
N GLU A 85 -21.39 1.08 -5.43
CA GLU A 85 -22.62 1.87 -5.61
C GLU A 85 -22.36 3.33 -5.98
N LYS A 86 -21.30 3.89 -5.43
CA LYS A 86 -20.86 5.28 -5.69
C LYS A 86 -19.56 5.30 -6.46
N ASP A 87 -19.43 6.24 -7.37
CA ASP A 87 -18.17 6.45 -8.11
C ASP A 87 -17.07 7.07 -7.22
N THR A 88 -17.44 7.73 -6.13
CA THR A 88 -16.53 8.25 -5.10
C THR A 88 -17.15 8.11 -3.72
N ASP A 89 -16.39 7.67 -2.73
CA ASP A 89 -16.84 7.64 -1.34
C ASP A 89 -15.67 7.72 -0.36
N LEU A 90 -15.98 7.97 0.91
CA LEU A 90 -15.05 7.95 2.04
C LEU A 90 -15.39 6.78 2.95
N ILE A 91 -14.49 5.82 3.04
CA ILE A 91 -14.64 4.67 3.95
C ILE A 91 -13.97 5.02 5.27
N VAL A 92 -14.78 5.19 6.31
CA VAL A 92 -14.33 5.37 7.70
C VAL A 92 -14.72 4.13 8.48
N SER A 93 -13.76 3.47 9.09
CA SER A 93 -14.01 2.23 9.84
C SER A 93 -12.96 2.01 10.92
N ASN A 94 -13.28 1.19 11.91
CA ASN A 94 -12.30 0.73 12.90
C ASN A 94 -11.75 -0.64 12.52
N LEU A 95 -10.43 -0.77 12.58
CA LEU A 95 -9.72 -2.01 12.23
C LEU A 95 -9.13 -2.67 13.48
N VAL A 96 -9.39 -3.96 13.61
CA VAL A 96 -8.77 -4.82 14.63
C VAL A 96 -8.01 -5.97 13.96
N GLU A 97 -7.00 -6.48 14.65
CA GLU A 97 -6.24 -7.65 14.23
C GLU A 97 -6.57 -8.83 15.15
N ASN A 98 -7.00 -9.94 14.58
CA ASN A 98 -7.26 -11.16 15.35
C ASN A 98 -5.96 -11.93 15.67
N LYS A 99 -6.08 -12.98 16.50
CA LYS A 99 -4.96 -13.88 16.88
C LYS A 99 -4.28 -14.59 15.69
N HIS A 100 -4.94 -14.65 14.54
CA HIS A 100 -4.38 -15.18 13.28
C HIS A 100 -3.72 -14.11 12.42
N MET A 101 -3.47 -12.89 12.97
CA MET A 101 -2.88 -11.75 12.28
C MET A 101 -3.68 -11.28 11.05
N GLN A 102 -4.96 -11.56 11.02
CA GLN A 102 -5.88 -11.03 10.01
C GLN A 102 -6.54 -9.75 10.53
N VAL A 103 -6.50 -8.71 9.73
CA VAL A 103 -7.15 -7.43 10.01
C VAL A 103 -8.56 -7.46 9.42
N TYR A 104 -9.54 -6.94 10.14
CA TYR A 104 -10.93 -6.83 9.71
C TYR A 104 -11.58 -5.56 10.28
N VAL A 105 -12.67 -5.14 9.65
CA VAL A 105 -13.49 -4.02 10.13
C VAL A 105 -14.39 -4.51 11.26
N THR A 106 -14.38 -3.79 12.40
CA THR A 106 -15.28 -4.03 13.52
C THR A 106 -16.43 -3.02 13.53
N GLN A 107 -17.57 -3.44 14.03
CA GLN A 107 -18.74 -2.57 14.24
C GLN A 107 -18.90 -2.10 15.69
N ASP A 108 -18.13 -2.69 16.61
CA ASP A 108 -18.27 -2.46 18.05
C ASP A 108 -17.55 -1.19 18.55
N GLY A 109 -16.98 -0.39 17.64
CA GLY A 109 -16.21 0.81 17.98
C GLY A 109 -14.79 0.55 18.47
N ASP A 110 -14.43 -0.71 18.68
CA ASP A 110 -13.08 -1.11 19.05
C ASP A 110 -12.12 -1.01 17.86
N GLY A 111 -10.81 -0.91 18.15
CA GLY A 111 -9.78 -0.93 17.12
C GLY A 111 -9.21 0.44 16.79
N LYS A 112 -8.52 0.51 15.66
CA LYS A 112 -7.87 1.74 15.19
C LYS A 112 -8.62 2.29 14.00
N GLU A 113 -8.99 3.57 14.10
CA GLU A 113 -9.63 4.27 12.98
C GLU A 113 -8.78 4.19 11.70
N ALA A 114 -9.47 3.93 10.61
CA ALA A 114 -8.93 3.81 9.26
C ALA A 114 -9.81 4.58 8.27
N ILE A 115 -9.18 5.49 7.53
CA ILE A 115 -9.85 6.39 6.61
C ILE A 115 -9.22 6.25 5.22
N THR A 116 -10.05 5.85 4.25
CA THR A 116 -9.67 5.69 2.85
C THR A 116 -10.71 6.34 1.96
N ARG A 117 -10.30 7.27 1.11
CA ARG A 117 -11.14 7.80 0.04
C ARG A 117 -10.91 6.97 -1.21
N TYR A 118 -11.98 6.59 -1.92
CA TYR A 118 -11.83 5.97 -3.22
C TYR A 118 -12.53 6.76 -4.33
N ARG A 119 -12.05 6.53 -5.55
CA ARG A 119 -12.63 7.05 -6.79
C ARG A 119 -12.58 5.98 -7.86
N LEU A 120 -13.73 5.71 -8.49
CA LEU A 120 -13.85 4.81 -9.64
C LEU A 120 -13.14 5.45 -10.85
N LEU A 121 -12.25 4.72 -11.49
CA LEU A 121 -11.55 5.14 -12.72
C LEU A 121 -12.15 4.48 -13.95
N GLN A 122 -12.49 3.20 -13.86
CA GLN A 122 -12.97 2.39 -14.96
C GLN A 122 -13.74 1.18 -14.41
N THR A 123 -14.73 0.70 -15.13
CA THR A 123 -15.50 -0.47 -14.72
C THR A 123 -16.03 -1.24 -15.92
N ASN A 124 -16.19 -2.54 -15.74
CA ASN A 124 -16.95 -3.43 -16.62
C ASN A 124 -17.93 -4.27 -15.80
N ASN A 125 -18.53 -5.30 -16.40
CA ASN A 125 -19.54 -6.11 -15.73
C ASN A 125 -19.03 -6.94 -14.53
N ARG A 126 -17.71 -7.10 -14.36
CA ARG A 126 -17.10 -7.97 -13.33
C ARG A 126 -16.12 -7.25 -12.42
N TYR A 127 -15.46 -6.21 -12.91
CA TYR A 127 -14.35 -5.55 -12.22
C TYR A 127 -14.44 -4.04 -12.31
N SER A 128 -13.92 -3.39 -11.28
CA SER A 128 -13.71 -1.95 -11.27
C SER A 128 -12.26 -1.62 -10.92
N LEU A 129 -11.66 -0.72 -11.67
CA LEU A 129 -10.39 -0.09 -11.34
C LEU A 129 -10.69 1.14 -10.49
N VAL A 130 -10.18 1.17 -9.27
CA VAL A 130 -10.36 2.28 -8.33
C VAL A 130 -9.02 2.88 -7.93
N GLU A 131 -9.01 4.20 -7.74
CA GLU A 131 -7.94 4.93 -7.09
C GLU A 131 -8.31 5.12 -5.62
N LEU A 132 -7.35 4.92 -4.70
CA LEU A 132 -7.57 4.98 -3.27
C LEU A 132 -6.54 5.90 -2.62
N ASP A 133 -6.98 6.95 -1.96
CA ASP A 133 -6.14 7.85 -1.18
C ASP A 133 -6.26 7.53 0.32
N LEU A 134 -5.13 7.30 0.97
CA LEU A 134 -5.04 6.93 2.38
C LEU A 134 -4.82 8.15 3.26
N GLU A 135 -5.75 8.48 4.16
CA GLU A 135 -5.53 9.42 5.24
C GLU A 135 -4.80 8.74 6.42
N THR A 136 -5.15 7.50 6.73
CA THR A 136 -4.46 6.66 7.70
C THR A 136 -3.65 5.55 7.01
N GLY A 137 -2.79 4.84 7.76
CA GLY A 137 -1.93 3.76 7.20
C GLY A 137 -1.91 2.53 8.08
N ARG A 138 -3.06 1.88 8.29
CA ARG A 138 -3.15 0.65 9.10
C ARG A 138 -2.75 -0.57 8.28
N LYS A 139 -2.29 -1.61 8.98
CA LYS A 139 -1.99 -2.90 8.35
C LYS A 139 -3.18 -3.40 7.55
N ASN A 140 -2.96 -3.81 6.31
CA ASN A 140 -3.99 -4.34 5.40
C ASN A 140 -5.25 -3.46 5.23
N GLN A 141 -5.17 -2.16 5.51
CA GLN A 141 -6.31 -1.24 5.57
C GLN A 141 -7.21 -1.33 4.34
N ILE A 142 -6.66 -1.09 3.15
CA ILE A 142 -7.42 -1.11 1.89
C ILE A 142 -8.09 -2.47 1.69
N ARG A 143 -7.37 -3.56 1.95
CA ARG A 143 -7.86 -4.93 1.75
C ARG A 143 -9.07 -5.24 2.64
N ALA A 144 -8.99 -4.89 3.94
CA ALA A 144 -10.06 -5.09 4.89
C ALA A 144 -11.27 -4.18 4.60
N GLN A 145 -11.04 -2.92 4.25
CA GLN A 145 -12.11 -1.97 3.96
C GLN A 145 -12.83 -2.29 2.65
N MET A 146 -12.12 -2.66 1.58
CA MET A 146 -12.76 -3.05 0.33
C MET A 146 -13.59 -4.33 0.48
N GLN A 147 -13.12 -5.31 1.26
CA GLN A 147 -13.91 -6.46 1.63
C GLN A 147 -15.19 -6.07 2.40
N SER A 148 -15.07 -5.17 3.39
CA SER A 148 -16.20 -4.80 4.26
C SER A 148 -17.35 -4.11 3.54
N ILE A 149 -17.06 -3.46 2.40
CA ILE A 149 -18.10 -2.85 1.54
C ILE A 149 -18.55 -3.79 0.41
N GLY A 150 -18.17 -5.07 0.45
CA GLY A 150 -18.60 -6.09 -0.51
C GLY A 150 -17.84 -6.14 -1.82
N HIS A 151 -16.71 -5.41 -1.94
CA HIS A 151 -15.90 -5.32 -3.14
C HIS A 151 -14.43 -5.72 -2.88
N PRO A 152 -14.13 -7.01 -2.59
CA PRO A 152 -12.77 -7.45 -2.34
C PRO A 152 -11.86 -7.16 -3.53
N ILE A 153 -10.58 -6.98 -3.26
CA ILE A 153 -9.58 -6.75 -4.31
C ILE A 153 -9.34 -8.05 -5.06
N ALA A 154 -9.45 -8.04 -6.39
CA ALA A 154 -9.23 -9.22 -7.22
C ALA A 154 -7.84 -9.84 -6.95
N GLY A 155 -7.82 -11.17 -6.77
CA GLY A 155 -6.64 -11.93 -6.39
C GLY A 155 -6.34 -11.95 -4.89
N ASP A 156 -7.19 -11.36 -4.05
CA ASP A 156 -7.05 -11.36 -2.60
C ASP A 156 -7.89 -12.45 -1.92
N SER A 157 -7.51 -13.71 -2.08
CA SER A 157 -8.22 -14.84 -1.47
C SER A 157 -8.31 -14.74 0.06
N LYS A 158 -7.32 -14.11 0.71
CA LYS A 158 -7.34 -13.89 2.17
C LYS A 158 -8.48 -12.95 2.60
N TYR A 159 -8.91 -12.06 1.73
CA TYR A 159 -9.98 -11.09 1.96
C TYR A 159 -11.22 -11.36 1.10
N GLY A 160 -11.44 -12.63 0.73
CA GLY A 160 -12.70 -13.08 0.16
C GLY A 160 -12.87 -12.85 -1.34
N ALA A 161 -11.80 -12.52 -2.08
CA ALA A 161 -11.89 -12.46 -3.53
C ALA A 161 -12.15 -13.85 -4.13
N GLU A 162 -13.11 -13.92 -5.03
CA GLU A 162 -13.48 -15.14 -5.75
C GLU A 162 -12.66 -15.35 -7.03
N THR A 163 -12.03 -14.29 -7.52
CA THR A 163 -11.33 -14.28 -8.81
C THR A 163 -9.86 -13.89 -8.66
N ASN A 164 -9.04 -14.33 -9.63
CA ASN A 164 -7.62 -13.97 -9.70
C ASN A 164 -7.17 -13.76 -11.16
N PRO A 165 -7.66 -12.71 -11.84
CA PRO A 165 -7.45 -12.53 -13.28
C PRO A 165 -6.00 -12.19 -13.66
N ALA A 166 -5.20 -11.73 -12.70
CA ALA A 166 -3.80 -11.37 -12.91
C ALA A 166 -2.80 -12.37 -12.30
N GLY A 167 -3.28 -13.43 -11.62
CA GLY A 167 -2.41 -14.36 -10.89
C GLY A 167 -1.76 -13.74 -9.65
N ARG A 168 -2.28 -12.59 -9.18
CA ARG A 168 -1.71 -11.83 -8.05
C ARG A 168 -2.75 -10.92 -7.40
N LEU A 169 -2.45 -10.46 -6.19
CA LEU A 169 -3.17 -9.34 -5.57
C LEU A 169 -3.11 -8.09 -6.46
N MET A 170 -4.24 -7.59 -6.91
CA MET A 170 -4.32 -6.42 -7.78
C MET A 170 -4.37 -5.11 -6.98
N LEU A 171 -3.36 -4.89 -6.14
CA LEU A 171 -3.15 -3.69 -5.34
C LEU A 171 -1.75 -3.11 -5.62
N HIS A 172 -1.67 -1.80 -5.89
CA HIS A 172 -0.44 -1.14 -6.27
C HIS A 172 -0.34 0.26 -5.66
N ALA A 173 0.74 0.54 -4.92
CA ALA A 173 1.07 1.86 -4.38
C ALA A 173 1.58 2.76 -5.51
N ARG A 174 0.69 3.59 -6.06
CA ARG A 174 0.93 4.35 -7.29
C ARG A 174 1.68 5.64 -7.05
N ARG A 175 1.28 6.42 -6.04
CA ARG A 175 1.84 7.77 -5.78
C ARG A 175 2.17 7.94 -4.31
N LEU A 176 3.29 8.61 -4.08
CA LEU A 176 3.73 9.05 -2.75
C LEU A 176 4.23 10.50 -2.87
N CYS A 177 3.60 11.41 -2.11
CA CYS A 177 4.06 12.78 -1.97
C CYS A 177 4.44 13.05 -0.53
N PHE A 178 5.51 13.81 -0.32
CA PHE A 178 5.97 14.17 1.01
C PHE A 178 6.81 15.45 0.99
N ILE A 179 6.87 16.13 2.13
CA ILE A 179 7.77 17.27 2.33
C ILE A 179 9.15 16.72 2.73
N HIS A 180 10.17 17.10 1.97
CA HIS A 180 11.54 16.65 2.25
C HIS A 180 12.04 17.31 3.54
N PRO A 181 12.45 16.56 4.59
CA PRO A 181 12.64 17.10 5.94
C PRO A 181 13.85 18.03 6.07
N VAL A 182 14.74 18.07 5.07
CA VAL A 182 15.92 18.94 5.09
C VAL A 182 15.73 20.17 4.21
N THR A 183 15.14 20.00 3.00
CA THR A 183 14.98 21.11 2.04
C THR A 183 13.62 21.82 2.16
N GLY A 184 12.61 21.17 2.76
CA GLY A 184 11.24 21.68 2.83
C GLY A 184 10.48 21.58 1.51
N GLU A 185 11.08 21.03 0.46
CA GLU A 185 10.47 20.91 -0.85
C GLU A 185 9.46 19.75 -0.88
N GLU A 186 8.37 19.93 -1.60
CA GLU A 186 7.45 18.82 -1.87
C GLU A 186 8.05 17.87 -2.90
N MET A 187 8.22 16.63 -2.50
CA MET A 187 8.68 15.53 -3.34
C MET A 187 7.50 14.69 -3.80
N ARG A 188 7.38 14.45 -5.11
CA ARG A 188 6.33 13.63 -5.71
C ARG A 188 6.93 12.50 -6.52
N PHE A 189 6.55 11.28 -6.19
CA PHE A 189 6.91 10.07 -6.91
C PHE A 189 5.64 9.37 -7.38
N GLU A 190 5.63 8.96 -8.65
CA GLU A 190 4.47 8.31 -9.26
C GLU A 190 4.91 7.22 -10.23
N THR A 191 4.21 6.09 -10.24
CA THR A 191 4.37 5.02 -11.20
C THR A 191 3.18 4.98 -12.16
N ARG A 192 3.34 4.33 -13.29
CA ARG A 192 2.21 4.00 -14.17
C ARG A 192 1.31 2.98 -13.49
N ILE A 193 0.02 3.01 -13.80
CA ILE A 193 -0.89 1.93 -13.43
C ILE A 193 -0.44 0.66 -14.17
N PRO A 194 -0.30 -0.49 -13.49
CA PRO A 194 0.08 -1.73 -14.17
C PRO A 194 -0.91 -2.05 -15.31
N GLU A 195 -0.41 -2.35 -16.50
CA GLU A 195 -1.24 -2.61 -17.69
C GLU A 195 -2.30 -3.67 -17.45
N LYS A 196 -1.97 -4.70 -16.69
CA LYS A 196 -2.92 -5.76 -16.33
C LYS A 196 -4.12 -5.25 -15.53
N PHE A 197 -3.96 -4.17 -14.73
CA PHE A 197 -5.07 -3.57 -13.98
C PHE A 197 -6.04 -2.85 -14.92
N THR A 198 -5.51 -2.05 -15.84
CA THR A 198 -6.34 -1.34 -16.83
C THR A 198 -7.02 -2.30 -17.81
N SER A 199 -6.33 -3.36 -18.25
CA SER A 199 -6.90 -4.33 -19.17
C SER A 199 -7.96 -5.23 -18.53
N THR A 200 -7.88 -5.49 -17.22
CA THR A 200 -8.86 -6.33 -16.51
C THR A 200 -10.19 -5.59 -16.30
N ALA A 201 -10.17 -4.27 -16.14
CA ALA A 201 -11.37 -3.45 -15.92
C ALA A 201 -11.94 -2.81 -17.21
N LYS A 202 -11.35 -3.10 -18.38
CA LYS A 202 -11.91 -2.80 -19.70
C LYS A 202 -13.00 -3.82 -20.00
#